data_83461989cedf68832f366d74b9bbba41
#
_entry.id   83461989cedf68832f366d74b9bbba41
#
_cell.length_a   1.000
_cell.length_b   1.000
_cell.length_c   1.000
_cell.angle_alpha   90.00
_cell.angle_beta   90.00
_cell.angle_gamma   90.00
#
_symmetry.space_group_name_H-M   'P 1'
#
loop_
_entity.id
_entity.type
_entity.pdbx_description
1 polymer ?
#
loop_
_entity_poly.entity_id
_entity_poly.type
_entity_poly.pdbx_seq_one_letter_code
_entity_poly.pdbx_strand_id
1 'polypeptide(L)'
;VNDVVELLKQKICRTHWNDSTDKVVFTNGVLEVSTGEFTEHNKEDYITWGLDFNYDPSIDPGPITKWIFRTQYGDESRVQVLRAWLRACLVGHGHELQRFLEIIGPGGRGKSTFANLCCALVGAGNYASTTLNQLEQSRFELSSIKGKRMTLINDSERYGGSAQVFKALTGGDNLRYEEKMKNIGEPFVYMGMVMVAANEPIQTTDNTSGLIRRRLTVEFNRKLYDKSSEA
;
A
#
# COMPACT_ATOMS: atom_id res chain seq x y z
N VAL A 1 40.29 11.90 4.78
CA VAL A 1 39.10 11.65 3.94
C VAL A 1 37.91 11.40 4.85
N ASN A 2 38.01 10.58 5.90
CA ASN A 2 36.88 10.28 6.80
C ASN A 2 36.36 11.53 7.52
N ASP A 3 37.26 12.44 7.97
CA ASP A 3 36.84 13.67 8.65
C ASP A 3 36.04 14.64 7.76
N VAL A 4 36.38 14.69 6.46
CA VAL A 4 35.64 15.52 5.49
C VAL A 4 34.24 14.92 5.25
N VAL A 5 34.14 13.59 5.19
CA VAL A 5 32.84 12.91 5.02
C VAL A 5 31.95 13.12 6.24
N GLU A 6 32.52 13.04 7.46
CA GLU A 6 31.76 13.29 8.69
C GLU A 6 31.33 14.77 8.81
N LEU A 7 32.18 15.71 8.43
CA LEU A 7 31.85 17.14 8.37
C LEU A 7 30.76 17.44 7.34
N LEU A 8 30.80 16.79 6.18
CA LEU A 8 29.78 16.90 5.17
C LEU A 8 28.45 16.31 5.66
N LYS A 9 28.48 15.12 6.28
CA LYS A 9 27.29 14.53 6.88
C LYS A 9 26.64 15.48 7.89
N GLN A 10 27.40 16.11 8.78
CA GLN A 10 26.86 17.07 9.74
C GLN A 10 26.26 18.32 9.08
N LYS A 11 26.85 18.81 7.98
CA LYS A 11 26.36 20.00 7.27
C LYS A 11 25.18 19.76 6.37
N ILE A 12 25.07 18.56 5.77
CA ILE A 12 24.02 18.23 4.82
C ILE A 12 22.96 17.29 5.40
N CYS A 13 23.22 16.76 6.63
CA CYS A 13 22.24 15.91 7.31
C CYS A 13 20.99 16.73 7.63
N ARG A 14 19.87 16.29 7.11
CA ARG A 14 18.55 16.79 7.50
C ARG A 14 17.87 15.78 8.39
N THR A 15 17.35 16.27 9.49
CA THR A 15 16.64 15.46 10.50
C THR A 15 15.12 15.46 10.27
N HIS A 16 14.63 16.39 9.44
CA HIS A 16 13.21 16.52 9.14
C HIS A 16 12.97 16.39 7.65
N TRP A 17 12.27 15.33 7.28
CA TRP A 17 11.75 15.10 5.94
C TRP A 17 10.25 15.37 5.95
N ASN A 18 9.72 15.82 4.81
CA ASN A 18 8.30 16.03 4.68
C ASN A 18 7.63 14.71 4.28
N ASP A 19 7.01 14.06 5.25
CA ASP A 19 6.19 12.87 5.04
C ASP A 19 4.77 13.24 4.59
N SER A 20 4.60 14.45 4.01
CA SER A 20 3.30 14.94 3.55
C SER A 20 2.57 13.89 2.72
N THR A 21 1.35 13.63 3.11
CA THR A 21 0.43 12.74 2.41
C THR A 21 -0.35 13.48 1.31
N ASP A 22 -0.25 14.81 1.27
CA ASP A 22 -0.99 15.64 0.32
C ASP A 22 -0.25 15.85 -1.00
N LYS A 23 1.03 15.46 -1.09
CA LYS A 23 1.84 15.62 -2.29
C LYS A 23 2.20 14.28 -2.91
N VAL A 24 1.98 14.16 -4.21
CA VAL A 24 2.42 13.02 -5.03
C VAL A 24 3.48 13.51 -6.01
N VAL A 25 4.68 12.94 -5.91
CA VAL A 25 5.82 13.32 -6.76
C VAL A 25 5.86 12.41 -7.99
N PHE A 26 5.92 13.03 -9.16
CA PHE A 26 6.11 12.38 -10.46
C PHE A 26 7.46 12.78 -11.04
N THR A 27 7.91 12.14 -12.13
CA THR A 27 9.18 12.50 -12.78
C THR A 27 9.17 13.92 -13.35
N ASN A 28 8.01 14.45 -13.70
CA ASN A 28 7.86 15.77 -14.30
C ASN A 28 7.33 16.86 -13.35
N GLY A 29 7.11 16.57 -12.06
CA GLY A 29 6.62 17.56 -11.10
C GLY A 29 5.93 16.97 -9.90
N VAL A 30 5.22 17.80 -9.16
CA VAL A 30 4.53 17.48 -7.90
C VAL A 30 3.06 17.85 -8.00
N LEU A 31 2.18 16.91 -7.70
CA LEU A 31 0.74 17.11 -7.60
C LEU A 31 0.34 17.34 -6.14
N GLU A 32 -0.23 18.48 -5.84
CA GLU A 32 -0.94 18.74 -4.58
C GLU A 32 -2.33 18.10 -4.66
N VAL A 33 -2.58 17.08 -3.82
CA VAL A 33 -3.80 16.26 -3.92
C VAL A 33 -5.06 17.03 -3.47
N SER A 34 -4.91 17.94 -2.51
CA SER A 34 -6.01 18.73 -1.95
C SER A 34 -6.55 19.78 -2.93
N THR A 35 -5.67 20.41 -3.70
CA THR A 35 -6.00 21.48 -4.64
C THR A 35 -6.09 20.99 -6.09
N GLY A 36 -5.41 19.87 -6.41
CA GLY A 36 -5.23 19.40 -7.78
C GLY A 36 -4.19 20.19 -8.57
N GLU A 37 -3.45 21.10 -7.93
CA GLU A 37 -2.41 21.90 -8.55
C GLU A 37 -1.18 21.04 -8.86
N PHE A 38 -0.64 21.19 -10.07
CA PHE A 38 0.58 20.52 -10.50
C PHE A 38 1.68 21.56 -10.72
N THR A 39 2.79 21.38 -10.00
CA THR A 39 3.93 22.32 -9.99
C THR A 39 5.24 21.65 -10.33
N GLU A 40 6.26 22.42 -10.67
CA GLU A 40 7.62 21.94 -10.84
C GLU A 40 8.20 21.42 -9.51
N HIS A 41 9.24 20.59 -9.62
CA HIS A 41 9.95 20.10 -8.43
C HIS A 41 10.57 21.25 -7.63
N ASN A 42 10.34 21.22 -6.33
CA ASN A 42 10.98 22.12 -5.40
C ASN A 42 11.77 21.31 -4.35
N LYS A 43 13.09 21.59 -4.26
CA LYS A 43 13.96 20.97 -3.27
C LYS A 43 13.52 21.19 -1.82
N GLU A 44 12.77 22.26 -1.56
CA GLU A 44 12.25 22.59 -0.23
C GLU A 44 11.03 21.73 0.16
N ASP A 45 10.49 20.91 -0.74
CA ASP A 45 9.43 19.97 -0.42
C ASP A 45 9.92 18.80 0.44
N TYR A 46 11.24 18.50 0.38
CA TYR A 46 11.89 17.44 1.17
C TYR A 46 11.21 16.08 1.15
N ILE A 47 10.57 15.72 0.05
CA ILE A 47 9.87 14.45 -0.12
C ILE A 47 10.87 13.38 -0.51
N THR A 48 10.81 12.22 0.16
CA THR A 48 11.76 11.11 -0.03
C THR A 48 11.25 9.99 -0.92
N TRP A 49 10.05 10.11 -1.45
CA TRP A 49 9.43 9.12 -2.32
C TRP A 49 8.87 9.77 -3.59
N GLY A 50 8.67 8.99 -4.62
CA GLY A 50 8.08 9.47 -5.87
C GLY A 50 7.73 8.31 -6.78
N LEU A 51 7.01 8.65 -7.85
CA LEU A 51 6.63 7.75 -8.92
C LEU A 51 7.61 7.91 -10.08
N ASP A 52 7.93 6.84 -10.77
CA ASP A 52 8.90 6.79 -11.86
C ASP A 52 8.27 7.05 -13.24
N PHE A 53 7.13 7.72 -13.28
CA PHE A 53 6.44 8.12 -14.50
C PHE A 53 5.93 9.57 -14.44
N ASN A 54 5.59 10.11 -15.61
CA ASN A 54 5.06 11.46 -15.73
C ASN A 54 3.59 11.53 -15.33
N TYR A 55 3.21 12.63 -14.69
CA TYR A 55 1.82 13.02 -14.57
C TYR A 55 1.32 13.57 -15.91
N ASP A 56 0.27 12.97 -16.45
CA ASP A 56 -0.39 13.41 -17.66
C ASP A 56 -1.92 13.32 -17.46
N PRO A 57 -2.57 14.47 -17.21
CA PRO A 57 -4.02 14.52 -16.98
C PRO A 57 -4.84 14.23 -18.25
N SER A 58 -4.22 14.17 -19.43
CA SER A 58 -4.91 13.89 -20.70
C SER A 58 -5.16 12.39 -20.92
N ILE A 59 -4.51 11.52 -20.16
CA ILE A 59 -4.67 10.07 -20.30
C ILE A 59 -6.08 9.65 -19.86
N ASP A 60 -6.79 8.96 -20.77
CA ASP A 60 -8.11 8.41 -20.47
C ASP A 60 -8.02 7.21 -19.51
N PRO A 61 -8.57 7.31 -18.28
CA PRO A 61 -8.63 6.19 -17.35
C PRO A 61 -9.71 5.17 -17.70
N GLY A 62 -10.45 5.38 -18.78
CA GLY A 62 -11.61 4.58 -19.18
C GLY A 62 -11.37 3.08 -19.26
N PRO A 63 -10.27 2.59 -19.86
CA PRO A 63 -10.00 1.15 -19.91
C PRO A 63 -9.92 0.49 -18.53
N ILE A 64 -9.20 1.10 -17.59
CA ILE A 64 -9.05 0.59 -16.22
C ILE A 64 -10.39 0.68 -15.48
N THR A 65 -11.07 1.81 -15.58
CA THR A 65 -12.38 2.02 -14.94
C THR A 65 -13.41 1.01 -15.45
N LYS A 66 -13.48 0.77 -16.75
CA LYS A 66 -14.36 -0.25 -17.35
C LYS A 66 -14.01 -1.65 -16.87
N TRP A 67 -12.72 -1.97 -16.75
CA TRP A 67 -12.31 -3.27 -16.25
C TRP A 67 -12.73 -3.47 -14.79
N ILE A 68 -12.50 -2.51 -13.90
CA ILE A 68 -12.95 -2.55 -12.49
C ILE A 68 -14.47 -2.73 -12.44
N PHE A 69 -15.22 -1.92 -13.19
CA PHE A 69 -16.69 -2.00 -13.27
C PHE A 69 -17.17 -3.41 -13.68
N ARG A 70 -16.51 -4.00 -14.66
CA ARG A 70 -16.83 -5.37 -15.12
C ARG A 70 -16.51 -6.42 -14.07
N THR A 71 -15.43 -6.30 -13.30
CA THR A 71 -15.09 -7.26 -12.24
C THR A 71 -16.14 -7.29 -11.13
N GLN A 72 -16.83 -6.18 -10.91
CA GLN A 72 -17.83 -5.98 -9.85
C GLN A 72 -19.26 -6.10 -10.34
N TYR A 73 -19.51 -6.69 -11.51
CA TYR A 73 -20.87 -6.83 -12.10
C TYR A 73 -21.62 -5.51 -12.27
N GLY A 74 -20.93 -4.38 -12.32
CA GLY A 74 -21.53 -3.07 -12.40
C GLY A 74 -22.03 -2.51 -11.06
N ASP A 75 -21.68 -3.13 -9.94
CA ASP A 75 -21.98 -2.60 -8.60
C ASP A 75 -21.13 -1.34 -8.36
N GLU A 76 -21.76 -0.19 -8.50
CA GLU A 76 -21.11 1.11 -8.40
C GLU A 76 -20.51 1.34 -6.99
N SER A 77 -21.14 0.84 -5.94
CA SER A 77 -20.65 0.99 -4.57
C SER A 77 -19.28 0.30 -4.40
N ARG A 78 -19.15 -0.92 -4.92
CA ARG A 78 -17.89 -1.66 -4.88
C ARG A 78 -16.83 -1.03 -5.79
N VAL A 79 -17.24 -0.54 -6.95
CA VAL A 79 -16.34 0.20 -7.86
C VAL A 79 -15.77 1.45 -7.19
N GLN A 80 -16.62 2.22 -6.50
CA GLN A 80 -16.17 3.41 -5.76
C GLN A 80 -15.19 3.06 -4.62
N VAL A 81 -15.42 1.97 -3.89
CA VAL A 81 -14.46 1.48 -2.88
C VAL A 81 -13.10 1.18 -3.50
N LEU A 82 -13.06 0.45 -4.64
CA LEU A 82 -11.81 0.12 -5.31
C LEU A 82 -11.09 1.37 -5.86
N ARG A 83 -11.84 2.34 -6.41
CA ARG A 83 -11.28 3.62 -6.89
C ARG A 83 -10.72 4.46 -5.74
N ALA A 84 -11.47 4.56 -4.64
CA ALA A 84 -11.02 5.26 -3.44
C ALA A 84 -9.77 4.59 -2.86
N TRP A 85 -9.69 3.26 -2.92
CA TRP A 85 -8.50 2.51 -2.51
C TRP A 85 -7.27 2.85 -3.34
N LEU A 86 -7.39 2.89 -4.68
CA LEU A 86 -6.30 3.30 -5.56
C LEU A 86 -5.78 4.69 -5.20
N ARG A 87 -6.68 5.65 -4.96
CA ARG A 87 -6.29 6.99 -4.49
C ARG A 87 -5.58 6.93 -3.14
N ALA A 88 -6.12 6.18 -2.18
CA ALA A 88 -5.55 6.06 -0.84
C ALA A 88 -4.13 5.45 -0.86
N CYS A 89 -3.83 4.54 -1.80
CA CYS A 89 -2.48 4.00 -1.98
C CYS A 89 -1.46 5.08 -2.36
N LEU A 90 -1.87 6.11 -3.12
CA LEU A 90 -0.99 7.22 -3.49
C LEU A 90 -0.83 8.23 -2.34
N VAL A 91 -1.95 8.56 -1.69
CA VAL A 91 -1.98 9.63 -0.68
C VAL A 91 -1.48 9.13 0.69
N GLY A 92 -1.73 7.87 1.03
CA GLY A 92 -1.46 7.34 2.37
C GLY A 92 -2.67 7.49 3.30
N HIS A 93 -2.46 7.89 4.53
CA HIS A 93 -3.47 8.00 5.61
C HIS A 93 -3.98 6.65 6.16
N GLY A 94 -3.26 5.56 5.93
CA GLY A 94 -3.64 4.25 6.46
C GLY A 94 -3.87 4.24 7.97
N HIS A 95 -3.04 4.97 8.71
CA HIS A 95 -3.12 5.14 10.17
C HIS A 95 -4.37 5.89 10.63
N GLU A 96 -4.88 6.83 9.84
CA GLU A 96 -6.10 7.60 10.13
C GLU A 96 -7.35 6.82 9.73
N LEU A 97 -7.33 6.23 8.53
CA LEU A 97 -8.44 5.45 8.01
C LEU A 97 -8.69 4.19 8.83
N GLN A 98 -7.64 3.60 9.37
CA GLN A 98 -7.67 2.35 10.12
C GLN A 98 -8.45 1.25 9.38
N ARG A 99 -8.18 1.09 8.08
CA ARG A 99 -8.83 0.12 7.21
C ARG A 99 -7.79 -0.65 6.40
N PHE A 100 -8.10 -1.90 6.12
CA PHE A 100 -7.40 -2.68 5.11
C PHE A 100 -8.39 -3.22 4.08
N LEU A 101 -7.95 -3.31 2.83
CA LEU A 101 -8.73 -3.92 1.77
C LEU A 101 -8.45 -5.41 1.73
N GLU A 102 -9.49 -6.21 1.81
CA GLU A 102 -9.43 -7.65 1.62
C GLU A 102 -10.14 -8.02 0.32
N ILE A 103 -9.38 -8.44 -0.69
CA ILE A 103 -9.94 -8.92 -1.95
C ILE A 103 -9.96 -10.45 -1.94
N ILE A 104 -11.14 -11.02 -2.07
CA ILE A 104 -11.37 -12.46 -2.00
C ILE A 104 -12.07 -13.02 -3.24
N GLY A 105 -12.03 -14.32 -3.41
CA GLY A 105 -12.74 -15.03 -4.46
C GLY A 105 -11.92 -16.12 -5.11
N PRO A 106 -12.52 -16.92 -6.02
CA PRO A 106 -11.84 -18.03 -6.70
C PRO A 106 -10.66 -17.57 -7.55
N GLY A 107 -9.77 -18.51 -7.89
CA GLY A 107 -8.66 -18.28 -8.81
C GLY A 107 -9.12 -17.77 -10.18
N GLY A 108 -8.29 -16.94 -10.85
CA GLY A 108 -8.57 -16.44 -12.20
C GLY A 108 -9.67 -15.38 -12.30
N ARG A 109 -10.01 -14.69 -11.20
CA ARG A 109 -11.09 -13.68 -11.17
C ARG A 109 -10.60 -12.24 -11.14
N GLY A 110 -9.30 -12.00 -11.33
CA GLY A 110 -8.73 -10.66 -11.42
C GLY A 110 -8.17 -10.10 -10.11
N LYS A 111 -8.16 -10.85 -9.00
CA LYS A 111 -7.56 -10.41 -7.73
C LYS A 111 -6.10 -9.98 -7.89
N SER A 112 -5.25 -10.87 -8.43
CA SER A 112 -3.84 -10.57 -8.66
C SER A 112 -3.64 -9.43 -9.67
N THR A 113 -4.54 -9.30 -10.65
CA THR A 113 -4.50 -8.17 -11.59
C THR A 113 -4.75 -6.86 -10.88
N PHE A 114 -5.73 -6.80 -9.97
CA PHE A 114 -5.98 -5.61 -9.17
C PHE A 114 -4.83 -5.32 -8.19
N ALA A 115 -4.27 -6.34 -7.54
CA ALA A 115 -3.10 -6.19 -6.69
C ALA A 115 -1.90 -5.63 -7.48
N ASN A 116 -1.62 -6.18 -8.66
CA ASN A 116 -0.56 -5.70 -9.54
C ASN A 116 -0.81 -4.26 -10.03
N LEU A 117 -2.07 -3.89 -10.28
CA LEU A 117 -2.45 -2.51 -10.60
C LEU A 117 -2.09 -1.56 -9.45
N CYS A 118 -2.41 -1.93 -8.21
CA CYS A 118 -2.02 -1.14 -7.03
C CYS A 118 -0.49 -1.04 -6.90
N CYS A 119 0.24 -2.14 -7.08
CA CYS A 119 1.70 -2.14 -7.04
C CYS A 119 2.32 -1.26 -8.12
N ALA A 120 1.81 -1.34 -9.36
CA ALA A 120 2.26 -0.50 -10.47
C ALA A 120 1.96 0.98 -10.22
N LEU A 121 0.80 1.28 -9.65
CA LEU A 121 0.38 2.65 -9.34
C LEU A 121 1.31 3.32 -8.32
N VAL A 122 1.73 2.62 -7.27
CA VAL A 122 2.64 3.19 -6.26
C VAL A 122 4.11 3.10 -6.66
N GLY A 123 4.45 2.29 -7.66
CA GLY A 123 5.82 2.07 -8.12
C GLY A 123 6.61 1.05 -7.29
N ALA A 124 7.57 0.38 -7.91
CA ALA A 124 8.30 -0.77 -7.35
C ALA A 124 9.02 -0.48 -6.01
N GLY A 125 9.52 0.73 -5.83
CA GLY A 125 10.22 1.16 -4.61
C GLY A 125 9.29 1.43 -3.42
N ASN A 126 7.99 1.59 -3.64
CA ASN A 126 7.06 2.14 -2.67
C ASN A 126 6.06 1.13 -2.09
N TYR A 127 6.19 -0.15 -2.41
CA TYR A 127 5.39 -1.20 -1.77
C TYR A 127 6.26 -2.31 -1.18
N ALA A 128 5.69 -3.04 -0.24
CA ALA A 128 6.23 -4.29 0.28
C ALA A 128 5.23 -5.43 0.03
N SER A 129 5.74 -6.64 -0.14
CA SER A 129 4.92 -7.85 -0.24
C SER A 129 5.34 -8.84 0.83
N THR A 130 4.37 -9.37 1.58
CA THR A 130 4.62 -10.28 2.70
C THR A 130 3.47 -11.29 2.84
N THR A 131 3.55 -12.16 3.85
CA THR A 131 2.47 -13.02 4.31
C THR A 131 2.13 -12.71 5.76
N LEU A 132 0.92 -13.07 6.22
CA LEU A 132 0.57 -12.91 7.62
C LEU A 132 1.54 -13.64 8.55
N ASN A 133 1.97 -14.82 8.14
CA ASN A 133 2.92 -15.61 8.93
C ASN A 133 4.28 -14.90 9.07
N GLN A 134 4.83 -14.37 7.99
CA GLN A 134 6.07 -13.59 8.03
C GLN A 134 5.91 -12.33 8.87
N LEU A 135 4.82 -11.60 8.69
CA LEU A 135 4.53 -10.37 9.43
C LEU A 135 4.46 -10.61 10.95
N GLU A 136 3.83 -11.71 11.38
CA GLU A 136 3.63 -12.00 12.81
C GLU A 136 4.83 -12.68 13.48
N GLN A 137 5.65 -13.41 12.72
CA GLN A 137 6.74 -14.21 13.28
C GLN A 137 8.14 -13.62 13.07
N SER A 138 8.33 -12.82 12.03
CA SER A 138 9.64 -12.27 11.72
C SER A 138 9.83 -10.88 12.28
N ARG A 139 10.73 -10.73 13.24
CA ARG A 139 11.12 -9.41 13.81
C ARG A 139 11.74 -8.44 12.81
N PHE A 140 12.20 -8.94 11.66
CA PHE A 140 12.79 -8.12 10.60
C PHE A 140 11.80 -7.68 9.54
N GLU A 141 10.60 -8.25 9.51
CA GLU A 141 9.65 -8.01 8.43
C GLU A 141 9.20 -6.54 8.37
N LEU A 142 8.97 -5.94 9.52
CA LEU A 142 8.57 -4.53 9.61
C LEU A 142 9.61 -3.55 9.05
N SER A 143 10.89 -3.94 8.99
CA SER A 143 11.93 -3.10 8.37
C SER A 143 11.73 -2.95 6.85
N SER A 144 11.20 -3.97 6.19
CA SER A 144 10.86 -3.93 4.76
C SER A 144 9.61 -3.10 4.45
N ILE A 145 8.72 -2.97 5.44
CA ILE A 145 7.44 -2.27 5.34
C ILE A 145 7.57 -0.79 5.69
N LYS A 146 8.51 -0.44 6.56
CA LYS A 146 8.72 0.95 6.98
C LYS A 146 8.89 1.89 5.78
N GLY A 147 8.13 2.99 5.78
CA GLY A 147 8.20 4.01 4.73
C GLY A 147 7.53 3.62 3.40
N LYS A 148 6.95 2.42 3.29
CA LYS A 148 6.22 2.02 2.09
C LYS A 148 4.82 2.62 2.05
N ARG A 149 4.34 2.91 0.83
CA ARG A 149 2.99 3.43 0.59
C ARG A 149 1.92 2.34 0.61
N MET A 150 2.32 1.11 0.30
CA MET A 150 1.42 -0.03 0.32
C MET A 150 2.13 -1.28 0.84
N THR A 151 1.42 -2.08 1.61
CA THR A 151 1.82 -3.45 1.97
C THR A 151 0.80 -4.41 1.40
N LEU A 152 1.27 -5.29 0.50
CA LEU A 152 0.47 -6.38 -0.06
C LEU A 152 0.72 -7.64 0.75
N ILE A 153 -0.33 -8.20 1.31
CA ILE A 153 -0.32 -9.49 1.99
C ILE A 153 -0.95 -10.51 1.06
N ASN A 154 -0.09 -11.38 0.55
CA ASN A 154 -0.51 -12.53 -0.25
C ASN A 154 -0.68 -13.70 0.70
N ASP A 155 -1.92 -14.03 1.00
CA ASP A 155 -2.22 -15.17 1.84
C ASP A 155 -3.05 -16.18 1.05
N SER A 156 -2.46 -17.34 0.79
CA SER A 156 -3.14 -18.46 0.16
C SER A 156 -3.58 -19.52 1.18
N GLU A 157 -3.13 -19.41 2.44
CA GLU A 157 -3.37 -20.39 3.47
C GLU A 157 -4.14 -19.78 4.66
N ARG A 158 -4.89 -20.62 5.37
CA ARG A 158 -5.58 -20.21 6.59
C ARG A 158 -4.57 -19.85 7.67
N TYR A 159 -4.53 -18.59 8.06
CA TYR A 159 -3.72 -18.14 9.18
C TYR A 159 -4.46 -18.39 10.49
N GLY A 160 -4.01 -19.37 11.26
CA GLY A 160 -4.63 -19.79 12.54
C GLY A 160 -4.05 -19.07 13.77
N GLY A 161 -3.23 -18.03 13.61
CA GLY A 161 -2.58 -17.32 14.70
C GLY A 161 -3.29 -16.03 15.14
N SER A 162 -2.72 -15.36 16.14
CA SER A 162 -3.14 -14.02 16.55
C SER A 162 -2.59 -12.98 15.57
N ALA A 163 -3.40 -12.09 15.06
CA ALA A 163 -2.98 -11.05 14.13
C ALA A 163 -2.64 -9.74 14.85
N GLN A 164 -1.72 -9.77 15.82
CA GLN A 164 -1.39 -8.61 16.66
C GLN A 164 -0.62 -7.56 15.90
N VAL A 165 0.43 -7.95 15.19
CA VAL A 165 1.25 -7.02 14.37
C VAL A 165 0.41 -6.46 13.23
N PHE A 166 -0.40 -7.30 12.59
CA PHE A 166 -1.32 -6.87 11.54
C PHE A 166 -2.35 -5.84 12.05
N LYS A 167 -2.89 -6.05 13.26
CA LYS A 167 -3.79 -5.06 13.89
C LYS A 167 -3.08 -3.76 14.21
N ALA A 168 -1.86 -3.82 14.73
CA ALA A 168 -1.05 -2.63 15.00
C ALA A 168 -0.72 -1.88 13.70
N LEU A 169 -0.29 -2.62 12.65
CA LEU A 169 0.01 -2.07 11.32
C LEU A 169 -1.19 -1.32 10.72
N THR A 170 -2.38 -1.90 10.82
CA THR A 170 -3.63 -1.32 10.29
C THR A 170 -4.34 -0.38 11.25
N GLY A 171 -3.86 -0.26 12.49
CA GLY A 171 -4.47 0.54 13.55
C GLY A 171 -3.84 1.91 13.76
N GLY A 172 -2.68 2.16 13.17
CA GLY A 172 -1.92 3.37 13.44
C GLY A 172 -1.15 3.32 14.76
N ASP A 173 -0.88 2.12 15.27
CA ASP A 173 -0.09 1.95 16.49
C ASP A 173 1.41 2.10 16.21
N ASN A 174 2.19 2.42 17.25
CA ASN A 174 3.65 2.45 17.16
C ASN A 174 4.21 1.04 16.99
N LEU A 175 4.92 0.83 15.90
CA LEU A 175 5.57 -0.43 15.54
C LEU A 175 7.07 -0.37 15.82
N ARG A 176 7.60 -1.42 16.45
CA ARG A 176 9.04 -1.60 16.64
C ARG A 176 9.57 -2.57 15.59
N TYR A 177 10.74 -2.32 15.07
CA TYR A 177 11.39 -3.16 14.06
C TYR A 177 12.87 -3.35 14.38
N GLU A 178 13.44 -4.42 13.85
CA GLU A 178 14.84 -4.70 13.90
C GLU A 178 15.43 -4.72 12.49
N GLU A 179 16.65 -4.21 12.34
CA GLU A 179 17.43 -4.33 11.11
C GLU A 179 18.61 -5.29 11.36
N LYS A 180 18.93 -6.12 10.35
CA LYS A 180 20.08 -7.00 10.44
C LYS A 180 21.37 -6.19 10.66
N MET A 181 22.17 -6.58 11.64
CA MET A 181 23.44 -5.95 11.99
C MET A 181 23.35 -4.48 12.43
N LYS A 182 22.17 -4.00 12.79
CA LYS A 182 21.96 -2.67 13.37
C LYS A 182 21.23 -2.78 14.71
N ASN A 183 21.30 -1.70 15.48
CA ASN A 183 20.49 -1.58 16.69
C ASN A 183 18.98 -1.53 16.36
N ILE A 184 18.15 -1.77 17.37
CA ILE A 184 16.70 -1.61 17.25
C ILE A 184 16.42 -0.21 16.72
N GLY A 185 15.66 -0.13 15.63
CA GLY A 185 15.27 1.15 15.04
C GLY A 185 14.26 1.90 15.90
N GLU A 186 14.16 3.21 15.68
CA GLU A 186 13.13 4.01 16.34
C GLU A 186 11.73 3.52 15.93
N PRO A 187 10.77 3.47 16.88
CA PRO A 187 9.41 3.10 16.57
C PRO A 187 8.82 4.01 15.49
N PHE A 188 7.96 3.45 14.64
CA PHE A 188 7.29 4.21 13.59
C PHE A 188 5.79 3.88 13.54
N VAL A 189 5.01 4.81 13.03
CA VAL A 189 3.61 4.59 12.65
C VAL A 189 3.55 4.30 11.15
N TYR A 190 2.88 3.24 10.77
CA TYR A 190 2.72 2.92 9.36
C TYR A 190 1.61 3.75 8.73
N MET A 191 1.96 4.59 7.77
CA MET A 191 1.04 5.50 7.09
C MET A 191 0.48 4.94 5.78
N GLY A 192 1.09 3.87 5.27
CA GLY A 192 0.67 3.24 4.01
C GLY A 192 -0.61 2.42 4.14
N MET A 193 -1.12 1.98 3.00
CA MET A 193 -2.31 1.15 2.91
C MET A 193 -1.96 -0.33 2.97
N VAL A 194 -2.81 -1.14 3.60
CA VAL A 194 -2.63 -2.59 3.69
C VAL A 194 -3.70 -3.30 2.88
N MET A 195 -3.28 -4.13 1.93
CA MET A 195 -4.18 -4.94 1.11
C MET A 195 -3.88 -6.43 1.30
N VAL A 196 -4.93 -7.21 1.43
CA VAL A 196 -4.88 -8.68 1.47
C VAL A 196 -5.51 -9.24 0.22
N ALA A 197 -4.82 -10.16 -0.45
CA ALA A 197 -5.33 -10.87 -1.62
C ALA A 197 -5.36 -12.37 -1.32
N ALA A 198 -6.56 -12.93 -1.12
CA ALA A 198 -6.76 -14.32 -0.73
C ALA A 198 -7.92 -14.99 -1.48
N ASN A 199 -8.04 -16.30 -1.39
CA ASN A 199 -9.20 -17.00 -1.92
C ASN A 199 -10.38 -16.97 -0.95
N GLU A 200 -10.11 -16.94 0.35
CA GLU A 200 -11.08 -16.88 1.44
C GLU A 200 -10.72 -15.72 2.39
N PRO A 201 -11.67 -15.21 3.17
CA PRO A 201 -11.40 -14.18 4.17
C PRO A 201 -10.35 -14.66 5.19
N ILE A 202 -9.52 -13.73 5.67
CA ILE A 202 -8.58 -14.04 6.76
C ILE A 202 -9.35 -14.58 7.96
N GLN A 203 -8.92 -15.74 8.42
CA GLN A 203 -9.37 -16.37 9.65
C GLN A 203 -8.27 -16.24 10.70
N THR A 204 -8.60 -15.75 11.87
CA THR A 204 -7.68 -15.64 13.01
C THR A 204 -8.32 -16.23 14.26
N THR A 205 -7.51 -16.61 15.22
CA THR A 205 -8.01 -17.00 16.56
C THR A 205 -8.47 -15.80 17.39
N ASP A 206 -8.27 -14.60 16.87
CA ASP A 206 -8.66 -13.36 17.52
C ASP A 206 -10.15 -13.06 17.30
N ASN A 207 -10.95 -13.36 18.30
CA ASN A 207 -12.39 -13.09 18.31
C ASN A 207 -12.76 -11.64 18.66
N THR A 208 -11.77 -10.73 18.75
CA THR A 208 -12.05 -9.33 19.06
C THR A 208 -12.60 -8.60 17.82
N SER A 209 -13.43 -7.59 18.05
CA SER A 209 -14.00 -6.74 16.99
C SER A 209 -12.95 -5.93 16.21
N GLY A 210 -11.68 -5.96 16.65
CA GLY A 210 -10.59 -5.16 16.12
C GLY A 210 -10.30 -5.36 14.63
N LEU A 211 -10.30 -6.62 14.15
CA LEU A 211 -10.12 -6.92 12.73
C LEU A 211 -11.39 -6.67 11.93
N ILE A 212 -12.54 -7.05 12.46
CA ILE A 212 -13.83 -6.95 11.75
C ILE A 212 -14.12 -5.49 11.39
N ARG A 213 -13.95 -4.57 12.33
CA ARG A 213 -14.21 -3.14 12.07
C ARG A 213 -13.26 -2.49 11.07
N ARG A 214 -12.05 -3.06 10.88
CA ARG A 214 -11.03 -2.52 9.96
C ARG A 214 -11.12 -3.10 8.55
N ARG A 215 -11.86 -4.17 8.38
CA ARG A 215 -11.94 -4.93 7.14
C ARG A 215 -12.88 -4.26 6.13
N LEU A 216 -12.39 -4.06 4.92
CA LEU A 216 -13.17 -3.73 3.74
C LEU A 216 -13.05 -4.91 2.78
N THR A 217 -14.06 -5.77 2.74
CA THR A 217 -14.04 -6.95 1.87
C THR A 217 -14.70 -6.64 0.53
N VAL A 218 -13.97 -6.93 -0.55
CA VAL A 218 -14.50 -6.88 -1.92
C VAL A 218 -14.29 -8.23 -2.59
N GLU A 219 -15.37 -8.81 -3.07
CA GLU A 219 -15.36 -10.10 -3.75
C GLU A 219 -15.09 -9.98 -5.23
N PHE A 220 -14.18 -10.80 -5.74
CA PHE A 220 -13.86 -10.95 -7.16
C PHE A 220 -14.37 -12.31 -7.64
N ASN A 221 -15.67 -12.39 -7.94
CA ASN A 221 -16.36 -13.64 -8.29
C ASN A 221 -16.60 -13.78 -9.79
N ARG A 222 -16.52 -12.68 -10.56
CA ARG A 222 -16.82 -12.69 -11.99
C ARG A 222 -15.65 -13.29 -12.80
N LYS A 223 -15.95 -14.30 -13.63
CA LYS A 223 -15.04 -14.78 -14.66
C LYS A 223 -15.09 -13.81 -15.84
N LEU A 224 -13.98 -13.10 -16.12
CA LEU A 224 -13.90 -12.11 -17.19
C LEU A 224 -13.44 -12.70 -18.52
N TYR A 225 -12.65 -13.78 -18.49
CA TYR A 225 -12.11 -14.44 -19.67
C TYR A 225 -12.33 -15.94 -19.57
N ASP A 226 -12.74 -16.55 -20.67
CA ASP A 226 -12.74 -17.99 -20.82
C ASP A 226 -11.49 -18.39 -21.62
N LYS A 227 -10.56 -19.10 -20.98
CA LYS A 227 -9.36 -19.60 -21.68
C LYS A 227 -9.68 -20.61 -22.78
N SER A 228 -10.93 -21.09 -22.86
CA SER A 228 -11.38 -22.04 -23.85
C SER A 228 -11.76 -21.41 -25.20
N SER A 229 -11.71 -20.09 -25.34
CA SER A 229 -12.03 -19.42 -26.62
C SER A 229 -10.81 -19.04 -27.46
N GLU A 230 -9.61 -19.46 -27.05
CA GLU A 230 -8.34 -19.25 -27.78
C GLU A 230 -7.71 -20.57 -28.25
N ALA A 231 -8.53 -21.60 -28.53
CA ALA A 231 -8.07 -22.85 -29.13
C ALA A 231 -8.58 -23.00 -30.56
#